data_554c4fbd86a385511d81585f21cf9075
#
_entry.id   554c4fbd86a385511d81585f21cf9075
#
_cell.length_a   1.000
_cell.length_b   1.000
_cell.length_c   1.000
_cell.angle_alpha   90.00
_cell.angle_beta   90.00
_cell.angle_gamma   90.00
#
_symmetry.space_group_name_H-M   'P 1'
#
loop_
_entity.id
_entity.type
_entity.pdbx_description
1 polymer ?
#
loop_
_entity_poly.entity_id
_entity_poly.type
_entity_poly.pdbx_seq_one_letter_code
_entity_poly.pdbx_strand_id
1 'polypeptide(L)'
;MTIDKKFIDLFHDVSARAAFSSYHLVGKKDKIAADKAAVDSMRNELNKIDMNGQIVIGEGELDEAPMLYIGEKLGTGNGPFLDIAVDPLEGTNFAANNLPGALTVISVAEKSNLFNAPETYMDKIAISSAENGVVDLDNSVSKNIKNLAELKNTKPENLTACILDRPRHKEQIDELKSLNVKLKLITDGDVSGALYVTDKKFNIDIFLGIGGGPEGVLAASALDAYGCYFQGRFIFDTDEDKIRAKKMGINNFTQKYELNEIVSGDSIFCATGITSGDLVSGIKVSDNKFISETLITHKSTNFKKIIKKTHLI
;
A
#
# COMPACT_ATOMS: atom_id res chain seq x y z
N MET A 1 -17.68 -13.70 -6.53
CA MET A 1 -18.59 -12.54 -6.74
C MET A 1 -17.73 -11.34 -7.11
N THR A 2 -18.32 -10.26 -7.58
CA THR A 2 -17.58 -9.03 -7.90
C THR A 2 -18.13 -7.89 -7.05
N ILE A 3 -17.25 -7.00 -6.60
CA ILE A 3 -17.64 -5.80 -5.86
C ILE A 3 -18.38 -4.86 -6.82
N ASP A 4 -19.54 -4.32 -6.40
CA ASP A 4 -20.31 -3.39 -7.22
C ASP A 4 -19.52 -2.11 -7.50
N LYS A 5 -19.52 -1.65 -8.75
CA LYS A 5 -18.83 -0.43 -9.20
C LYS A 5 -19.17 0.83 -8.38
N LYS A 6 -20.36 0.89 -7.77
CA LYS A 6 -20.76 2.02 -6.92
C LYS A 6 -19.80 2.25 -5.75
N PHE A 7 -19.13 1.19 -5.28
CA PHE A 7 -18.16 1.28 -4.20
C PHE A 7 -16.87 2.04 -4.60
N ILE A 8 -16.56 2.15 -5.89
CA ILE A 8 -15.42 2.95 -6.38
C ILE A 8 -15.55 4.39 -5.89
N ASP A 9 -16.70 5.03 -6.14
CA ASP A 9 -16.93 6.43 -5.73
C ASP A 9 -17.00 6.58 -4.21
N LEU A 10 -17.59 5.59 -3.52
CA LEU A 10 -17.70 5.62 -2.06
C LEU A 10 -16.33 5.55 -1.38
N PHE A 11 -15.46 4.60 -1.78
CA PHE A 11 -14.11 4.50 -1.19
C PHE A 11 -13.18 5.62 -1.65
N HIS A 12 -13.40 6.17 -2.85
CA HIS A 12 -12.74 7.40 -3.25
C HIS A 12 -13.07 8.54 -2.26
N ASP A 13 -14.35 8.75 -1.94
CA ASP A 13 -14.76 9.81 -1.03
C ASP A 13 -14.23 9.57 0.40
N VAL A 14 -14.20 8.32 0.87
CA VAL A 14 -13.58 7.95 2.16
C VAL A 14 -12.11 8.39 2.20
N SER A 15 -11.30 7.94 1.21
CA SER A 15 -9.87 8.26 1.19
C SER A 15 -9.61 9.76 1.00
N ALA A 16 -10.42 10.45 0.18
CA ALA A 16 -10.29 11.88 -0.06
C ALA A 16 -10.59 12.73 1.19
N ARG A 17 -11.62 12.37 1.97
CA ARG A 17 -11.97 13.07 3.21
C ARG A 17 -10.96 12.81 4.32
N ALA A 18 -10.43 11.61 4.43
CA ALA A 18 -9.35 11.29 5.36
C ALA A 18 -8.08 12.09 5.01
N ALA A 19 -7.68 12.12 3.74
CA ALA A 19 -6.56 12.93 3.27
C ALA A 19 -6.75 14.43 3.55
N PHE A 20 -7.95 14.95 3.34
CA PHE A 20 -8.29 16.35 3.63
C PHE A 20 -8.19 16.67 5.12
N SER A 21 -8.64 15.76 6.00
CA SER A 21 -8.57 15.95 7.45
C SER A 21 -7.13 16.02 7.94
N SER A 22 -6.26 15.15 7.45
CA SER A 22 -4.82 15.16 7.75
C SER A 22 -4.09 16.37 7.15
N TYR A 23 -4.52 16.84 5.97
CA TYR A 23 -3.91 17.99 5.27
C TYR A 23 -3.77 19.23 6.14
N HIS A 24 -4.73 19.52 7.02
CA HIS A 24 -4.68 20.69 7.92
C HIS A 24 -3.55 20.61 8.95
N LEU A 25 -2.95 19.46 9.12
CA LEU A 25 -1.85 19.19 10.06
C LEU A 25 -0.49 19.03 9.36
N VAL A 26 -0.46 19.14 8.03
CA VAL A 26 0.80 19.08 7.24
C VAL A 26 1.75 20.18 7.69
N GLY A 27 3.00 19.80 7.92
CA GLY A 27 4.09 20.70 8.33
C GLY A 27 4.07 21.13 9.80
N LYS A 28 3.11 20.63 10.61
CA LYS A 28 3.01 20.99 12.04
C LYS A 28 3.89 20.14 12.96
N LYS A 29 4.65 19.17 12.40
CA LYS A 29 5.54 18.26 13.15
C LYS A 29 4.83 17.39 14.19
N ASP A 30 3.52 17.29 14.12
CA ASP A 30 2.69 16.46 14.99
C ASP A 30 2.13 15.28 14.19
N LYS A 31 2.88 14.17 14.18
CA LYS A 31 2.52 12.94 13.46
C LYS A 31 1.25 12.31 14.02
N ILE A 32 1.15 12.28 15.36
CA ILE A 32 0.03 11.63 16.06
C ILE A 32 -1.28 12.35 15.76
N ALA A 33 -1.29 13.70 15.81
CA ALA A 33 -2.48 14.46 15.51
C ALA A 33 -2.88 14.34 14.02
N ALA A 34 -1.91 14.31 13.10
CA ALA A 34 -2.17 14.17 11.67
C ALA A 34 -2.76 12.80 11.33
N ASP A 35 -2.20 11.76 11.92
CA ASP A 35 -2.67 10.39 11.78
C ASP A 35 -4.08 10.23 12.38
N LYS A 36 -4.27 10.64 13.63
CA LYS A 36 -5.58 10.61 14.28
C LYS A 36 -6.67 11.32 13.48
N ALA A 37 -6.37 12.46 12.85
CA ALA A 37 -7.34 13.18 12.02
C ALA A 37 -7.77 12.36 10.79
N ALA A 38 -6.82 11.65 10.16
CA ALA A 38 -7.11 10.75 9.04
C ALA A 38 -7.95 9.55 9.50
N VAL A 39 -7.56 8.89 10.59
CA VAL A 39 -8.26 7.75 11.21
C VAL A 39 -9.70 8.09 11.55
N ASP A 40 -9.94 9.19 12.29
CA ASP A 40 -11.28 9.61 12.72
C ASP A 40 -12.17 9.91 11.52
N SER A 41 -11.63 10.59 10.51
CA SER A 41 -12.37 10.91 9.29
C SER A 41 -12.69 9.64 8.49
N MET A 42 -11.72 8.76 8.29
CA MET A 42 -11.91 7.51 7.55
C MET A 42 -12.97 6.63 8.21
N ARG A 43 -12.90 6.44 9.53
CA ARG A 43 -13.91 5.70 10.31
C ARG A 43 -15.31 6.29 10.14
N ASN A 44 -15.43 7.60 10.26
CA ASN A 44 -16.73 8.27 10.13
C ASN A 44 -17.33 8.09 8.74
N GLU A 45 -16.55 8.17 7.69
CA GLU A 45 -17.03 7.98 6.31
C GLU A 45 -17.35 6.51 6.01
N LEU A 46 -16.52 5.58 6.45
CA LEU A 46 -16.78 4.13 6.28
C LEU A 46 -18.10 3.71 6.95
N ASN A 47 -18.43 4.25 8.12
CA ASN A 47 -19.66 3.94 8.85
C ASN A 47 -20.95 4.43 8.16
N LYS A 48 -20.86 5.28 7.13
CA LYS A 48 -22.00 5.71 6.32
C LYS A 48 -22.33 4.77 5.16
N ILE A 49 -21.44 3.83 4.86
CA ILE A 49 -21.57 2.95 3.69
C ILE A 49 -22.41 1.71 4.04
N ASP A 50 -23.35 1.35 3.15
CA ASP A 50 -24.11 0.12 3.27
C ASP A 50 -23.24 -1.09 2.93
N MET A 51 -22.53 -1.58 3.95
CA MET A 51 -21.69 -2.76 3.94
C MET A 51 -21.57 -3.38 5.33
N ASN A 52 -21.12 -4.63 5.38
CA ASN A 52 -20.62 -5.32 6.58
C ASN A 52 -19.09 -5.38 6.45
N GLY A 53 -18.41 -4.27 6.72
CA GLY A 53 -16.96 -4.16 6.63
C GLY A 53 -16.26 -4.69 7.88
N GLN A 54 -15.08 -5.25 7.70
CA GLN A 54 -14.18 -5.61 8.80
C GLN A 54 -12.75 -5.21 8.44
N ILE A 55 -12.09 -4.51 9.36
CA ILE A 55 -10.66 -4.21 9.22
C ILE A 55 -9.87 -5.52 9.37
N VAL A 56 -9.09 -5.86 8.36
CA VAL A 56 -8.14 -6.98 8.36
C VAL A 56 -6.68 -6.53 8.38
N ILE A 57 -6.43 -5.31 7.92
CA ILE A 57 -5.18 -4.58 8.03
C ILE A 57 -5.52 -3.17 8.51
N GLY A 58 -4.92 -2.75 9.60
CA GLY A 58 -5.14 -1.44 10.21
C GLY A 58 -3.98 -1.07 11.11
N GLU A 59 -4.17 -0.07 11.94
CA GLU A 59 -3.20 0.40 12.92
C GLU A 59 -3.66 0.01 14.33
N GLY A 60 -2.76 -0.63 15.07
CA GLY A 60 -3.03 -1.09 16.43
C GLY A 60 -3.68 -2.47 16.51
N GLU A 61 -3.35 -3.17 17.58
CA GLU A 61 -3.93 -4.48 17.92
C GLU A 61 -5.36 -4.31 18.44
N LEU A 62 -6.09 -5.41 18.50
CA LEU A 62 -7.45 -5.52 19.05
C LEU A 62 -7.61 -4.68 20.32
N ASP A 63 -8.63 -3.80 20.32
CA ASP A 63 -9.06 -2.94 21.42
C ASP A 63 -8.22 -1.66 21.69
N GLU A 64 -7.29 -1.29 20.84
CA GLU A 64 -6.58 0.00 20.94
C GLU A 64 -7.32 1.14 20.19
N ALA A 65 -8.47 1.58 20.71
CA ALA A 65 -9.05 2.85 20.23
C ALA A 65 -8.12 4.03 20.62
N PRO A 66 -7.87 5.00 19.72
CA PRO A 66 -8.76 5.47 18.64
C PRO A 66 -8.42 4.98 17.22
N MET A 67 -7.47 4.07 17.03
CA MET A 67 -7.02 3.58 15.73
C MET A 67 -8.06 2.71 15.02
N LEU A 68 -7.94 2.51 13.69
CA LEU A 68 -8.70 1.52 12.92
C LEU A 68 -8.04 0.15 13.14
N TYR A 69 -8.46 -0.55 14.18
CA TYR A 69 -7.82 -1.78 14.66
C TYR A 69 -8.30 -3.03 13.91
N ILE A 70 -7.46 -4.04 13.85
CA ILE A 70 -7.78 -5.33 13.23
C ILE A 70 -8.99 -5.97 13.94
N GLY A 71 -10.02 -6.31 13.18
CA GLY A 71 -11.28 -6.87 13.69
C GLY A 71 -12.39 -5.83 13.89
N GLU A 72 -12.09 -4.52 13.81
CA GLU A 72 -13.11 -3.46 13.89
C GLU A 72 -14.15 -3.65 12.78
N LYS A 73 -15.42 -3.56 13.15
CA LYS A 73 -16.55 -3.64 12.21
C LYS A 73 -17.02 -2.25 11.82
N LEU A 74 -17.19 -2.04 10.53
CA LEU A 74 -17.53 -0.76 9.92
C LEU A 74 -18.66 -0.92 8.91
N GLY A 75 -19.31 0.19 8.63
CA GLY A 75 -20.49 0.25 7.76
C GLY A 75 -21.79 0.20 8.54
N THR A 76 -22.90 0.31 7.82
CA THR A 76 -24.24 0.32 8.44
C THR A 76 -24.70 -1.07 8.94
N GLY A 77 -23.93 -2.11 8.62
CA GLY A 77 -24.33 -3.51 8.86
C GLY A 77 -25.26 -4.08 7.79
N ASN A 78 -25.59 -3.31 6.77
CA ASN A 78 -26.38 -3.73 5.62
C ASN A 78 -25.49 -3.84 4.38
N GLY A 79 -25.71 -4.86 3.53
CA GLY A 79 -24.96 -4.99 2.28
C GLY A 79 -23.88 -6.08 2.30
N PRO A 80 -22.87 -6.02 1.40
CA PRO A 80 -21.89 -7.07 1.25
C PRO A 80 -20.93 -7.15 2.44
N PHE A 81 -20.41 -8.37 2.68
CA PHE A 81 -19.30 -8.58 3.61
C PHE A 81 -17.99 -8.27 2.92
N LEU A 82 -17.22 -7.31 3.48
CA LEU A 82 -15.99 -6.80 2.89
C LEU A 82 -14.85 -6.82 3.91
N ASP A 83 -13.68 -7.26 3.46
CA ASP A 83 -12.41 -7.06 4.16
C ASP A 83 -11.86 -5.69 3.78
N ILE A 84 -11.34 -4.97 4.77
CA ILE A 84 -10.82 -3.62 4.61
C ILE A 84 -9.39 -3.58 5.12
N ALA A 85 -8.47 -3.14 4.28
CA ALA A 85 -7.10 -2.82 4.65
C ALA A 85 -6.89 -1.31 4.54
N VAL A 86 -6.31 -0.69 5.55
CA VAL A 86 -6.09 0.76 5.59
C VAL A 86 -4.69 1.12 6.08
N ASP A 87 -4.18 2.21 5.53
CA ASP A 87 -3.16 3.06 6.11
C ASP A 87 -3.67 4.51 5.95
N PRO A 88 -4.29 5.08 6.99
CA PRO A 88 -4.89 6.41 6.92
C PRO A 88 -3.88 7.50 6.62
N LEU A 89 -2.61 7.33 7.03
CA LEU A 89 -1.51 8.27 6.82
C LEU A 89 -0.20 7.58 6.46
N GLU A 90 -0.13 6.98 5.28
CA GLU A 90 1.14 6.48 4.70
C GLU A 90 2.13 7.63 4.52
N GLY A 91 3.33 7.45 5.09
CA GLY A 91 4.35 8.50 5.08
C GLY A 91 4.10 9.58 6.13
N THR A 92 3.88 9.21 7.38
CA THR A 92 3.68 10.15 8.51
C THR A 92 4.79 11.20 8.64
N ASN A 93 6.05 10.82 8.34
CA ASN A 93 7.17 11.75 8.28
C ASN A 93 6.98 12.81 7.19
N PHE A 94 6.47 12.43 6.03
CA PHE A 94 6.24 13.35 4.93
C PHE A 94 5.18 14.38 5.30
N ALA A 95 4.05 13.96 5.85
CA ALA A 95 3.01 14.87 6.29
C ALA A 95 3.50 15.81 7.38
N ALA A 96 4.13 15.29 8.44
CA ALA A 96 4.60 16.10 9.57
C ALA A 96 5.61 17.18 9.19
N ASN A 97 6.46 16.92 8.19
CA ASN A 97 7.51 17.84 7.74
C ASN A 97 7.20 18.55 6.42
N ASN A 98 5.96 18.46 5.91
CA ASN A 98 5.54 19.00 4.62
C ASN A 98 6.46 18.56 3.46
N LEU A 99 6.81 17.28 3.46
CA LEU A 99 7.57 16.64 2.39
C LEU A 99 6.62 16.00 1.37
N PRO A 100 7.08 15.79 0.12
CA PRO A 100 6.28 15.16 -0.92
C PRO A 100 5.96 13.70 -0.62
N GLY A 101 4.75 13.24 -0.97
CA GLY A 101 4.43 11.84 -1.08
C GLY A 101 3.62 11.21 0.06
N ALA A 102 3.10 12.01 1.02
CA ALA A 102 2.16 11.48 2.00
C ALA A 102 0.82 11.13 1.35
N LEU A 103 0.28 9.96 1.68
CA LEU A 103 -0.95 9.41 1.12
C LEU A 103 -1.94 8.99 2.22
N THR A 104 -3.19 8.88 1.86
CA THR A 104 -4.20 8.05 2.54
C THR A 104 -4.49 6.85 1.66
N VAL A 105 -4.39 5.65 2.21
CA VAL A 105 -4.54 4.40 1.46
C VAL A 105 -5.64 3.53 2.04
N ILE A 106 -6.48 2.98 1.17
CA ILE A 106 -7.49 1.98 1.50
C ILE A 106 -7.57 0.92 0.40
N SER A 107 -7.66 -0.32 0.80
CA SER A 107 -8.01 -1.45 -0.06
C SER A 107 -9.20 -2.20 0.50
N VAL A 108 -10.09 -2.62 -0.38
CA VAL A 108 -11.30 -3.34 -0.01
C VAL A 108 -11.46 -4.53 -0.94
N ALA A 109 -11.71 -5.69 -0.36
CA ALA A 109 -12.01 -6.92 -1.10
C ALA A 109 -13.22 -7.63 -0.50
N GLU A 110 -13.74 -8.62 -1.19
CA GLU A 110 -14.75 -9.50 -0.60
C GLU A 110 -14.17 -10.24 0.61
N LYS A 111 -15.02 -10.62 1.53
CA LYS A 111 -14.62 -11.29 2.78
C LYS A 111 -13.68 -12.48 2.53
N SER A 112 -12.59 -12.55 3.27
CA SER A 112 -11.52 -13.55 3.22
C SER A 112 -10.64 -13.47 1.96
N ASN A 113 -10.66 -12.36 1.25
CA ASN A 113 -9.86 -12.14 0.04
C ASN A 113 -8.65 -11.20 0.24
N LEU A 114 -8.52 -10.58 1.41
CA LEU A 114 -7.28 -9.90 1.83
C LEU A 114 -6.58 -10.70 2.91
N PHE A 115 -5.25 -10.81 2.78
CA PHE A 115 -4.44 -11.49 3.77
C PHE A 115 -4.47 -10.70 5.10
N ASN A 116 -4.78 -11.38 6.18
CA ASN A 116 -4.74 -10.81 7.51
C ASN A 116 -3.30 -10.84 8.03
N ALA A 117 -2.56 -9.77 7.82
CA ALA A 117 -1.15 -9.67 8.15
C ALA A 117 -0.95 -9.12 9.57
N PRO A 118 -0.04 -9.73 10.36
CA PRO A 118 0.38 -9.13 11.62
C PRO A 118 1.17 -7.84 11.39
N GLU A 119 1.17 -6.97 12.38
CA GLU A 119 2.04 -5.79 12.42
C GLU A 119 3.49 -6.21 12.60
N THR A 120 4.15 -6.53 11.50
CA THR A 120 5.57 -6.91 11.44
C THR A 120 6.16 -6.46 10.11
N TYR A 121 7.47 -6.61 9.94
CA TYR A 121 8.11 -6.36 8.67
C TYR A 121 7.82 -7.46 7.65
N MET A 122 7.91 -7.09 6.38
CA MET A 122 7.82 -7.98 5.22
C MET A 122 8.96 -7.66 4.26
N ASP A 123 9.70 -8.68 3.86
CA ASP A 123 10.58 -8.62 2.69
C ASP A 123 9.73 -8.73 1.44
N LYS A 124 9.93 -7.84 0.46
CA LYS A 124 9.06 -7.63 -0.69
C LYS A 124 9.84 -7.48 -1.97
N ILE A 125 9.28 -8.01 -3.06
CA ILE A 125 9.79 -7.78 -4.41
C ILE A 125 8.60 -7.61 -5.37
N ALA A 126 8.67 -6.61 -6.27
CA ALA A 126 7.66 -6.37 -7.28
C ALA A 126 8.28 -5.97 -8.62
N ILE A 127 7.68 -6.45 -9.72
CA ILE A 127 8.00 -6.07 -11.09
C ILE A 127 6.71 -5.90 -11.90
N SER A 128 6.78 -5.17 -13.02
CA SER A 128 5.62 -4.92 -13.90
C SER A 128 5.14 -6.12 -14.70
N SER A 129 5.92 -7.21 -14.77
CA SER A 129 5.56 -8.44 -15.48
C SER A 129 4.81 -9.40 -14.56
N ALA A 130 3.83 -10.13 -15.11
CA ALA A 130 3.16 -11.22 -14.41
C ALA A 130 3.91 -12.57 -14.56
N GLU A 131 5.08 -12.59 -15.19
CA GLU A 131 5.84 -13.83 -15.43
C GLU A 131 6.46 -14.34 -14.14
N ASN A 132 6.01 -15.53 -13.71
CA ASN A 132 6.56 -16.23 -12.56
C ASN A 132 8.00 -16.68 -12.79
N GLY A 133 8.81 -16.63 -11.73
CA GLY A 133 10.18 -17.17 -11.74
C GLY A 133 11.24 -16.22 -12.32
N VAL A 134 10.88 -15.04 -12.78
CA VAL A 134 11.85 -14.02 -13.20
C VAL A 134 12.60 -13.47 -12.00
N VAL A 135 11.86 -13.13 -10.95
CA VAL A 135 12.44 -12.71 -9.68
C VAL A 135 11.89 -13.56 -8.54
N ASP A 136 12.67 -13.69 -7.47
CA ASP A 136 12.30 -14.51 -6.31
C ASP A 136 13.03 -14.02 -5.07
N LEU A 137 12.36 -13.97 -3.90
CA LEU A 137 12.94 -13.56 -2.62
C LEU A 137 14.05 -14.48 -2.12
N ASP A 138 14.14 -15.72 -2.61
CA ASP A 138 15.24 -16.65 -2.27
C ASP A 138 16.48 -16.45 -3.15
N ASN A 139 16.39 -15.65 -4.20
CA ASN A 139 17.53 -15.29 -5.02
C ASN A 139 18.32 -14.12 -4.39
N SER A 140 19.62 -14.05 -4.69
CA SER A 140 20.37 -12.80 -4.44
C SER A 140 19.81 -11.67 -5.29
N VAL A 141 20.03 -10.44 -4.85
CA VAL A 141 19.66 -9.24 -5.62
C VAL A 141 20.29 -9.28 -7.02
N SER A 142 21.57 -9.66 -7.11
CA SER A 142 22.28 -9.81 -8.39
C SER A 142 21.62 -10.79 -9.34
N LYS A 143 21.11 -11.91 -8.81
CA LYS A 143 20.42 -12.91 -9.65
C LYS A 143 19.09 -12.36 -10.16
N ASN A 144 18.30 -11.73 -9.30
CA ASN A 144 17.03 -11.10 -9.67
C ASN A 144 17.22 -10.03 -10.76
N ILE A 145 18.23 -9.18 -10.60
CA ILE A 145 18.55 -8.13 -11.58
C ILE A 145 18.99 -8.73 -12.92
N LYS A 146 19.82 -9.77 -12.93
CA LYS A 146 20.25 -10.44 -14.16
C LYS A 146 19.08 -11.10 -14.90
N ASN A 147 18.23 -11.82 -14.19
CA ASN A 147 17.03 -12.44 -14.75
C ASN A 147 16.09 -11.38 -15.34
N LEU A 148 15.87 -10.28 -14.61
CA LEU A 148 15.03 -9.18 -15.10
C LEU A 148 15.63 -8.48 -16.33
N ALA A 149 16.96 -8.30 -16.37
CA ALA A 149 17.66 -7.74 -17.52
C ALA A 149 17.51 -8.65 -18.75
N GLU A 150 17.62 -9.98 -18.57
CA GLU A 150 17.40 -10.97 -19.62
C GLU A 150 15.97 -10.91 -20.15
N LEU A 151 14.95 -10.93 -19.26
CA LEU A 151 13.54 -10.78 -19.63
C LEU A 151 13.30 -9.54 -20.48
N LYS A 152 13.91 -8.42 -20.07
CA LYS A 152 13.75 -7.12 -20.76
C LYS A 152 14.70 -6.96 -21.97
N ASN A 153 15.49 -7.98 -22.32
CA ASN A 153 16.50 -7.93 -23.37
C ASN A 153 17.41 -6.70 -23.24
N THR A 154 17.93 -6.45 -22.05
CA THR A 154 18.77 -5.30 -21.72
C THR A 154 19.92 -5.71 -20.79
N LYS A 155 20.70 -4.73 -20.31
CA LYS A 155 21.76 -4.92 -19.34
C LYS A 155 21.35 -4.40 -17.97
N PRO A 156 21.94 -4.92 -16.85
CA PRO A 156 21.66 -4.45 -15.49
C PRO A 156 21.78 -2.94 -15.32
N GLU A 157 22.79 -2.30 -15.94
CA GLU A 157 23.03 -0.85 -15.85
C GLU A 157 21.91 0.02 -16.47
N ASN A 158 21.02 -0.57 -17.27
CA ASN A 158 19.88 0.12 -17.84
C ASN A 158 18.62 0.01 -16.96
N LEU A 159 18.63 -0.89 -15.97
CA LEU A 159 17.51 -1.06 -15.04
C LEU A 159 17.56 0.00 -13.94
N THR A 160 16.40 0.28 -13.38
CA THR A 160 16.23 1.14 -12.22
C THR A 160 15.50 0.37 -11.11
N ALA A 161 16.11 0.31 -9.93
CA ALA A 161 15.52 -0.28 -8.74
C ALA A 161 15.03 0.81 -7.79
N CYS A 162 13.83 0.64 -7.24
CA CYS A 162 13.32 1.44 -6.13
C CYS A 162 13.48 0.65 -4.83
N ILE A 163 14.06 1.28 -3.81
CA ILE A 163 14.32 0.68 -2.50
C ILE A 163 14.32 1.76 -1.41
N LEU A 164 13.88 1.40 -0.20
CA LEU A 164 13.94 2.28 0.96
C LEU A 164 15.39 2.54 1.39
N ASP A 165 15.74 3.81 1.60
CA ASP A 165 17.03 4.23 2.16
C ASP A 165 17.03 4.02 3.68
N ARG A 166 17.31 2.80 4.10
CA ARG A 166 17.37 2.38 5.50
C ARG A 166 18.64 1.55 5.76
N PRO A 167 19.23 1.60 6.95
CA PRO A 167 20.41 0.81 7.27
C PRO A 167 20.27 -0.69 6.97
N ARG A 168 19.08 -1.26 7.16
CA ARG A 168 18.78 -2.67 6.87
C ARG A 168 18.90 -3.06 5.40
N HIS A 169 18.88 -2.08 4.48
CA HIS A 169 19.02 -2.32 3.03
C HIS A 169 20.42 -2.09 2.49
N LYS A 170 21.38 -1.80 3.37
CA LYS A 170 22.75 -1.44 2.93
C LYS A 170 23.36 -2.49 2.02
N GLU A 171 23.26 -3.77 2.37
CA GLU A 171 23.82 -4.86 1.57
C GLU A 171 23.14 -4.95 0.19
N GLN A 172 21.81 -4.86 0.14
CA GLN A 172 21.05 -4.87 -1.12
C GLN A 172 21.41 -3.67 -2.00
N ILE A 173 21.55 -2.48 -1.41
CA ILE A 173 21.93 -1.25 -2.12
C ILE A 173 23.36 -1.37 -2.67
N ASP A 174 24.29 -1.93 -1.90
CA ASP A 174 25.69 -2.11 -2.31
C ASP A 174 25.77 -3.15 -3.45
N GLU A 175 24.97 -4.22 -3.40
CA GLU A 175 24.86 -5.22 -4.46
C GLU A 175 24.29 -4.60 -5.76
N LEU A 176 23.24 -3.81 -5.69
CA LEU A 176 22.67 -3.08 -6.83
C LEU A 176 23.70 -2.13 -7.47
N LYS A 177 24.43 -1.38 -6.64
CA LYS A 177 25.52 -0.47 -7.10
C LYS A 177 26.64 -1.23 -7.81
N SER A 178 26.99 -2.42 -7.32
CA SER A 178 28.05 -3.24 -7.94
C SER A 178 27.72 -3.68 -9.38
N LEU A 179 26.42 -3.73 -9.70
CA LEU A 179 25.89 -4.02 -11.04
C LEU A 179 25.61 -2.76 -11.87
N ASN A 180 25.95 -1.58 -11.35
CA ASN A 180 25.64 -0.27 -11.96
C ASN A 180 24.14 -0.04 -12.19
N VAL A 181 23.26 -0.70 -11.42
CA VAL A 181 21.80 -0.48 -11.47
C VAL A 181 21.49 0.95 -11.00
N LYS A 182 20.61 1.64 -11.70
CA LYS A 182 20.14 2.96 -11.28
C LYS A 182 19.26 2.82 -10.05
N LEU A 183 19.40 3.73 -9.08
CA LEU A 183 18.67 3.66 -7.82
C LEU A 183 17.71 4.84 -7.67
N LYS A 184 16.46 4.54 -7.35
CA LYS A 184 15.51 5.46 -6.73
C LYS A 184 15.44 5.13 -5.24
N LEU A 185 16.19 5.86 -4.43
CA LEU A 185 16.16 5.74 -2.97
C LEU A 185 14.99 6.57 -2.43
N ILE A 186 14.11 5.93 -1.67
CA ILE A 186 12.98 6.57 -1.00
C ILE A 186 13.17 6.50 0.51
N THR A 187 12.83 7.56 1.21
CA THR A 187 13.03 7.64 2.68
C THR A 187 11.79 7.16 3.45
N ASP A 188 10.65 7.07 2.79
CA ASP A 188 9.36 6.61 3.32
C ASP A 188 8.44 6.29 2.12
N GLY A 189 7.21 5.79 2.35
CA GLY A 189 6.25 5.56 1.28
C GLY A 189 6.43 4.22 0.56
N ASP A 190 6.37 3.15 1.31
CA ASP A 190 6.56 1.78 0.84
C ASP A 190 5.51 1.35 -0.20
N VAL A 191 4.25 1.73 0.02
CA VAL A 191 3.16 1.49 -0.94
C VAL A 191 3.44 2.21 -2.27
N SER A 192 3.80 3.51 -2.22
CA SER A 192 4.15 4.27 -3.43
C SER A 192 5.33 3.64 -4.17
N GLY A 193 6.36 3.24 -3.41
CA GLY A 193 7.56 2.62 -3.96
C GLY A 193 7.25 1.38 -4.78
N ALA A 194 6.40 0.49 -4.24
CA ALA A 194 5.96 -0.71 -4.94
C ALA A 194 5.11 -0.37 -6.19
N LEU A 195 4.26 0.65 -6.10
CA LEU A 195 3.41 1.05 -7.23
C LEU A 195 4.16 1.72 -8.39
N TYR A 196 5.38 2.21 -8.18
CA TYR A 196 6.15 2.79 -9.27
C TYR A 196 6.46 1.80 -10.41
N VAL A 197 6.42 0.48 -10.18
CA VAL A 197 6.60 -0.50 -11.26
C VAL A 197 5.42 -0.56 -12.25
N THR A 198 4.26 0.02 -11.89
CA THR A 198 3.02 -0.12 -12.66
C THR A 198 2.94 0.78 -13.89
N ASP A 199 3.70 1.87 -13.93
CA ASP A 199 3.66 2.85 -15.03
C ASP A 199 5.07 3.26 -15.45
N LYS A 200 5.34 3.16 -16.76
CA LYS A 200 6.62 3.51 -17.38
C LYS A 200 7.06 4.95 -17.09
N LYS A 201 6.14 5.86 -16.78
CA LYS A 201 6.48 7.26 -16.44
C LYS A 201 7.39 7.37 -15.23
N PHE A 202 7.35 6.40 -14.30
CA PHE A 202 8.21 6.38 -13.11
C PHE A 202 9.61 5.84 -13.40
N ASN A 203 9.79 5.15 -14.52
CA ASN A 203 11.05 4.55 -14.94
C ASN A 203 11.65 3.63 -13.86
N ILE A 204 10.81 2.81 -13.21
CA ILE A 204 11.21 1.82 -12.21
C ILE A 204 10.92 0.43 -12.78
N ASP A 205 11.94 -0.42 -12.76
CA ASP A 205 11.87 -1.79 -13.28
C ASP A 205 11.57 -2.81 -12.18
N ILE A 206 12.05 -2.53 -10.97
CA ILE A 206 11.90 -3.41 -9.81
C ILE A 206 11.78 -2.58 -8.52
N PHE A 207 10.87 -2.97 -7.65
CA PHE A 207 10.84 -2.58 -6.25
C PHE A 207 11.29 -3.76 -5.41
N LEU A 208 12.14 -3.51 -4.41
CA LEU A 208 12.59 -4.54 -3.47
C LEU A 208 12.94 -3.92 -2.12
N GLY A 209 12.82 -4.73 -1.08
CA GLY A 209 13.26 -4.35 0.25
C GLY A 209 12.26 -4.68 1.35
N ILE A 210 12.69 -4.41 2.58
CA ILE A 210 11.96 -4.72 3.81
C ILE A 210 11.23 -3.45 4.27
N GLY A 211 9.91 -3.56 4.42
CA GLY A 211 9.04 -2.53 4.97
C GLY A 211 7.88 -3.17 5.73
N GLY A 212 6.85 -2.43 6.09
CA GLY A 212 5.73 -2.98 6.83
C GLY A 212 4.97 -4.07 6.07
N GLY A 213 4.52 -5.09 6.80
CA GLY A 213 3.67 -6.15 6.28
C GLY A 213 2.29 -5.63 5.85
N PRO A 214 1.62 -4.79 6.66
CA PRO A 214 0.38 -4.12 6.29
C PRO A 214 0.46 -3.38 4.95
N GLU A 215 1.50 -2.57 4.75
CA GLU A 215 1.73 -1.84 3.50
C GLU A 215 1.99 -2.79 2.31
N GLY A 216 2.57 -3.98 2.59
CA GLY A 216 2.74 -5.03 1.59
C GLY A 216 1.41 -5.57 1.05
N VAL A 217 0.40 -5.76 1.91
CA VAL A 217 -0.94 -6.21 1.51
C VAL A 217 -1.65 -5.11 0.71
N LEU A 218 -1.55 -3.83 1.15
CA LEU A 218 -2.09 -2.69 0.43
C LEU A 218 -1.48 -2.56 -0.97
N ALA A 219 -0.15 -2.63 -1.07
CA ALA A 219 0.56 -2.59 -2.36
C ALA A 219 0.16 -3.77 -3.26
N ALA A 220 0.09 -4.99 -2.72
CA ALA A 220 -0.31 -6.18 -3.47
C ALA A 220 -1.71 -6.03 -4.08
N SER A 221 -2.67 -5.43 -3.36
CA SER A 221 -4.02 -5.20 -3.88
C SER A 221 -4.03 -4.30 -5.13
N ALA A 222 -3.24 -3.23 -5.14
CA ALA A 222 -3.11 -2.39 -6.32
C ALA A 222 -2.36 -3.11 -7.46
N LEU A 223 -1.24 -3.76 -7.14
CA LEU A 223 -0.40 -4.49 -8.11
C LEU A 223 -1.18 -5.61 -8.82
N ASP A 224 -2.08 -6.30 -8.10
CA ASP A 224 -2.96 -7.33 -8.66
C ASP A 224 -3.85 -6.79 -9.78
N ALA A 225 -4.44 -5.61 -9.58
CA ALA A 225 -5.25 -4.96 -10.61
C ALA A 225 -4.43 -4.61 -11.86
N TYR A 226 -3.13 -4.32 -11.72
CA TYR A 226 -2.22 -4.07 -12.84
C TYR A 226 -1.68 -5.34 -13.50
N GLY A 227 -1.86 -6.51 -12.88
CA GLY A 227 -1.27 -7.75 -13.38
C GLY A 227 0.24 -7.79 -13.20
N CYS A 228 0.74 -7.19 -12.13
CA CYS A 228 2.16 -7.22 -11.77
C CYS A 228 2.52 -8.51 -11.04
N TYR A 229 3.81 -8.81 -10.95
CA TYR A 229 4.33 -9.84 -10.06
C TYR A 229 4.68 -9.22 -8.71
N PHE A 230 4.36 -9.94 -7.63
CA PHE A 230 4.70 -9.57 -6.27
C PHE A 230 4.94 -10.83 -5.44
N GLN A 231 6.00 -10.80 -4.63
CA GLN A 231 6.21 -11.75 -3.53
C GLN A 231 6.43 -10.99 -2.22
N GLY A 232 5.91 -11.55 -1.13
CA GLY A 232 6.12 -11.08 0.24
C GLY A 232 6.53 -12.22 1.17
N ARG A 233 7.44 -11.93 2.12
CA ARG A 233 7.80 -12.84 3.22
C ARG A 233 7.80 -12.06 4.51
N PHE A 234 6.93 -12.43 5.45
CA PHE A 234 6.92 -11.81 6.77
C PHE A 234 8.18 -12.12 7.55
N ILE A 235 8.63 -11.15 8.33
CA ILE A 235 9.81 -11.25 9.20
C ILE A 235 9.31 -11.24 10.64
N PHE A 236 9.66 -12.28 11.39
CA PHE A 236 9.29 -12.47 12.79
C PHE A 236 10.54 -12.46 13.64
N ASP A 237 10.89 -11.27 14.16
CA ASP A 237 12.14 -11.07 14.91
C ASP A 237 12.02 -11.52 16.35
N THR A 238 10.81 -11.53 16.93
CA THR A 238 10.55 -11.89 18.32
C THR A 238 9.65 -13.11 18.46
N ASP A 239 9.65 -13.72 19.62
CA ASP A 239 8.73 -14.83 19.91
C ASP A 239 7.29 -14.33 20.05
N GLU A 240 7.09 -13.08 20.49
CA GLU A 240 5.79 -12.40 20.51
C GLU A 240 5.20 -12.28 19.11
N ASP A 241 6.01 -11.89 18.12
CA ASP A 241 5.59 -11.82 16.72
C ASP A 241 5.12 -13.20 16.22
N LYS A 242 5.87 -14.26 16.53
CA LYS A 242 5.51 -15.63 16.16
C LYS A 242 4.23 -16.11 16.84
N ILE A 243 4.00 -15.71 18.09
CA ILE A 243 2.76 -16.01 18.81
C ILE A 243 1.57 -15.32 18.17
N ARG A 244 1.71 -14.02 17.82
CA ARG A 244 0.67 -13.27 17.10
C ARG A 244 0.38 -13.89 15.74
N ALA A 245 1.42 -14.16 14.96
CA ALA A 245 1.31 -14.81 13.65
C ALA A 245 0.55 -16.14 13.72
N LYS A 246 0.84 -16.99 14.73
CA LYS A 246 0.10 -18.25 14.94
C LYS A 246 -1.38 -18.03 15.23
N LYS A 247 -1.73 -17.02 16.03
CA LYS A 247 -3.14 -16.67 16.31
C LYS A 247 -3.87 -16.24 15.03
N MET A 248 -3.16 -15.67 14.05
CA MET A 248 -3.68 -15.26 12.76
C MET A 248 -3.61 -16.38 11.70
N GLY A 249 -3.20 -17.61 12.10
CA GLY A 249 -3.15 -18.77 11.20
C GLY A 249 -1.83 -18.97 10.45
N ILE A 250 -0.82 -18.13 10.68
CA ILE A 250 0.50 -18.25 10.07
C ILE A 250 1.33 -19.25 10.89
N ASN A 251 1.53 -20.45 10.35
CA ASN A 251 2.27 -21.53 11.01
C ASN A 251 3.67 -21.73 10.45
N ASN A 252 3.92 -21.33 9.20
CA ASN A 252 5.23 -21.36 8.57
C ASN A 252 5.81 -19.93 8.53
N PHE A 253 6.77 -19.65 9.40
CA PHE A 253 7.38 -18.32 9.56
C PHE A 253 8.38 -17.94 8.47
N THR A 254 8.71 -18.85 7.57
CA THR A 254 9.62 -18.60 6.44
C THR A 254 8.90 -18.65 5.09
N GLN A 255 7.58 -18.78 5.12
CA GLN A 255 6.78 -18.89 3.90
C GLN A 255 6.87 -17.62 3.08
N LYS A 256 7.10 -17.79 1.78
CA LYS A 256 6.86 -16.77 0.76
C LYS A 256 5.40 -16.83 0.35
N TYR A 257 4.82 -15.69 0.15
CA TYR A 257 3.46 -15.53 -0.36
C TYR A 257 3.53 -14.90 -1.74
N GLU A 258 2.90 -15.53 -2.71
CA GLU A 258 2.65 -14.95 -4.02
C GLU A 258 1.50 -13.95 -3.94
N LEU A 259 1.41 -13.06 -4.93
CA LEU A 259 0.40 -12.00 -4.97
C LEU A 259 -1.02 -12.55 -4.77
N ASN A 260 -1.38 -13.65 -5.42
CA ASN A 260 -2.71 -14.28 -5.34
C ASN A 260 -3.01 -14.96 -4.00
N GLU A 261 -2.00 -15.21 -3.16
CA GLU A 261 -2.16 -15.68 -1.78
C GLU A 261 -2.38 -14.51 -0.82
N ILE A 262 -1.94 -13.29 -1.19
CA ILE A 262 -2.10 -12.06 -0.40
C ILE A 262 -3.42 -11.39 -0.74
N VAL A 263 -3.78 -11.33 -2.01
CA VAL A 263 -5.04 -10.76 -2.49
C VAL A 263 -5.68 -11.72 -3.47
N SER A 264 -6.88 -12.16 -3.18
CA SER A 264 -7.66 -13.04 -4.06
C SER A 264 -8.96 -12.39 -4.49
N GLY A 265 -9.55 -12.90 -5.58
CA GLY A 265 -10.85 -12.40 -6.07
C GLY A 265 -10.81 -10.98 -6.59
N ASP A 266 -11.86 -10.22 -6.26
CA ASP A 266 -12.02 -8.83 -6.68
C ASP A 266 -11.65 -7.85 -5.58
N SER A 267 -11.04 -6.74 -5.95
CA SER A 267 -10.62 -5.69 -5.01
C SER A 267 -10.75 -4.29 -5.60
N ILE A 268 -10.95 -3.32 -4.71
CA ILE A 268 -10.85 -1.88 -4.99
C ILE A 268 -9.72 -1.34 -4.13
N PHE A 269 -8.82 -0.58 -4.74
CA PHE A 269 -7.75 0.14 -4.05
C PHE A 269 -7.86 1.63 -4.35
N CYS A 270 -7.66 2.47 -3.33
CA CYS A 270 -7.60 3.92 -3.46
C CYS A 270 -6.38 4.46 -2.70
N ALA A 271 -5.57 5.29 -3.37
CA ALA A 271 -4.49 6.06 -2.76
C ALA A 271 -4.66 7.54 -3.09
N THR A 272 -5.00 8.34 -2.09
CA THR A 272 -5.25 9.79 -2.22
C THR A 272 -4.07 10.58 -1.69
N GLY A 273 -3.59 11.55 -2.46
CA GLY A 273 -2.50 12.44 -2.04
C GLY A 273 -2.90 13.37 -0.90
N ILE A 274 -2.15 13.35 0.21
CA ILE A 274 -2.20 14.37 1.25
C ILE A 274 -1.26 15.50 0.86
N THR A 275 0.00 15.18 0.59
CA THR A 275 0.99 16.07 -0.02
C THR A 275 1.28 15.62 -1.46
N SER A 276 1.64 16.57 -2.34
CA SER A 276 1.95 16.20 -3.73
C SER A 276 3.20 15.33 -3.80
N GLY A 277 3.13 14.24 -4.55
CA GLY A 277 4.22 13.30 -4.78
C GLY A 277 4.27 12.82 -6.23
N ASP A 278 5.13 11.85 -6.50
CA ASP A 278 5.28 11.28 -7.86
C ASP A 278 4.03 10.53 -8.31
N LEU A 279 3.32 9.89 -7.37
CA LEU A 279 2.15 9.06 -7.69
C LEU A 279 0.93 9.91 -8.02
N VAL A 280 0.57 10.84 -7.12
CA VAL A 280 -0.61 11.73 -7.21
C VAL A 280 -0.31 13.09 -6.60
N SER A 281 -1.09 14.11 -6.99
CA SER A 281 -1.03 15.44 -6.37
C SER A 281 -1.71 15.43 -5.00
N GLY A 282 -1.22 16.27 -4.08
CA GLY A 282 -1.83 16.46 -2.76
C GLY A 282 -3.11 17.28 -2.80
N ILE A 283 -3.76 17.38 -1.63
CA ILE A 283 -4.97 18.19 -1.43
C ILE A 283 -4.72 19.64 -1.81
N LYS A 284 -5.70 20.24 -2.48
CA LYS A 284 -5.75 21.68 -2.75
C LYS A 284 -7.06 22.25 -2.22
N VAL A 285 -6.97 23.32 -1.46
CA VAL A 285 -8.15 23.98 -0.87
C VAL A 285 -8.41 25.32 -1.55
N SER A 286 -9.66 25.60 -1.88
CA SER A 286 -10.11 26.89 -2.42
C SER A 286 -11.53 27.15 -1.96
N ASP A 287 -11.75 28.29 -1.30
CA ASP A 287 -13.04 28.70 -0.73
C ASP A 287 -13.65 27.61 0.16
N ASN A 288 -14.86 27.16 -0.13
CA ASN A 288 -15.59 26.10 0.58
C ASN A 288 -15.45 24.73 -0.10
N LYS A 289 -14.33 24.49 -0.77
CA LYS A 289 -14.08 23.24 -1.54
C LYS A 289 -12.65 22.78 -1.36
N PHE A 290 -12.47 21.46 -1.46
CA PHE A 290 -11.15 20.90 -1.67
C PHE A 290 -11.11 20.00 -2.92
N ILE A 291 -9.93 19.86 -3.49
CA ILE A 291 -9.67 19.00 -4.64
C ILE A 291 -8.73 17.90 -4.19
N SER A 292 -9.13 16.66 -4.42
CA SER A 292 -8.30 15.48 -4.25
C SER A 292 -7.84 14.92 -5.60
N GLU A 293 -6.71 14.24 -5.60
CA GLU A 293 -6.25 13.38 -6.67
C GLU A 293 -5.97 11.99 -6.11
N THR A 294 -6.62 10.98 -6.66
CA THR A 294 -6.64 9.62 -6.13
C THR A 294 -6.33 8.62 -7.24
N LEU A 295 -5.31 7.78 -7.03
CA LEU A 295 -5.14 6.57 -7.82
C LEU A 295 -6.18 5.54 -7.35
N ILE A 296 -7.00 5.06 -8.28
CA ILE A 296 -8.04 4.07 -8.01
C ILE A 296 -7.87 2.88 -8.94
N THR A 297 -7.91 1.69 -8.36
CA THR A 297 -8.03 0.45 -9.14
C THR A 297 -9.28 -0.32 -8.74
N HIS A 298 -9.87 -1.05 -9.70
CA HIS A 298 -10.90 -2.05 -9.47
C HIS A 298 -10.65 -3.20 -10.43
N LYS A 299 -10.25 -4.36 -9.90
CA LYS A 299 -9.71 -5.47 -10.66
C LYS A 299 -10.72 -6.02 -11.68
N SER A 300 -11.94 -6.37 -11.25
CA SER A 300 -12.93 -7.02 -12.10
C SER A 300 -13.39 -6.17 -13.28
N THR A 301 -13.33 -4.86 -13.16
CA THR A 301 -13.71 -3.94 -14.25
C THR A 301 -12.53 -3.41 -15.04
N ASN A 302 -11.32 -3.86 -14.70
CA ASN A 302 -10.06 -3.33 -15.27
C ASN A 302 -9.96 -1.79 -15.17
N PHE A 303 -10.55 -1.23 -14.11
CA PHE A 303 -10.48 0.21 -13.85
C PHE A 303 -9.16 0.54 -13.15
N LYS A 304 -8.37 1.40 -13.76
CA LYS A 304 -7.04 1.85 -13.27
C LYS A 304 -6.87 3.29 -13.69
N LYS A 305 -7.19 4.23 -12.81
CA LYS A 305 -7.16 5.66 -13.17
C LYS A 305 -6.76 6.52 -11.99
N ILE A 306 -6.09 7.62 -12.29
CA ILE A 306 -5.98 8.75 -11.38
C ILE A 306 -7.20 9.65 -11.62
N ILE A 307 -7.99 9.83 -10.57
CA ILE A 307 -9.21 10.67 -10.59
C ILE A 307 -8.93 11.95 -9.80
N LYS A 308 -9.22 13.06 -10.44
CA LYS A 308 -9.25 14.36 -9.79
C LYS A 308 -10.71 14.76 -9.53
N LYS A 309 -11.06 14.99 -8.26
CA LYS A 309 -12.45 15.30 -7.84
C LYS A 309 -12.47 16.52 -6.93
N THR A 310 -13.52 17.32 -7.10
CA THR A 310 -13.82 18.46 -6.22
C THR A 310 -14.90 18.07 -5.22
N HIS A 311 -14.64 18.33 -3.95
CA HIS A 311 -15.53 18.01 -2.83
C HIS A 311 -15.96 19.30 -2.14
N LEU A 312 -17.15 19.33 -1.58
CA LEU A 312 -17.59 20.37 -0.65
C LEU A 312 -17.01 20.07 0.75
N ILE A 313 -16.54 21.11 1.41
CA ILE A 313 -16.05 21.06 2.81
C ILE A 313 -17.24 20.98 3.76
#